data_5806405fe5483dd7ee8012af8ece1e04
#
_entry.id   5806405fe5483dd7ee8012af8ece1e04
#
_cell.length_a   1.000
_cell.length_b   1.000
_cell.length_c   1.000
_cell.angle_alpha   90.00
_cell.angle_beta   90.00
_cell.angle_gamma   90.00
#
_symmetry.space_group_name_H-M   'P 1'
#
loop_
_entity.id
_entity.type
_entity.pdbx_description
1 polymer ?
#
loop_
_entity_poly.entity_id
_entity_poly.type
_entity_poly.pdbx_seq_one_letter_code
_entity_poly.pdbx_strand_id
1 'polypeptide(L)'
;MKQHHRVMIIGAGAAGIGMAVTMKTLHFEDVCVIEGGSIGQSFKNWPKSTRTITPSFTSNGFGMPDMNAIAKDTSPAFTFNEEHLSGDTYAEYLTVVAEHYDIDVRTETTVEDVQFVDGVYELNTSQGIYTADYIYVATGDFAFPNQPFDHGIHYSEVDDFNALPGKTFTIIGGNESAFDAAIHLARQGAQVSLYTSSTGFDADEADPSIRLSPYTHQRLREAVQQGAEIEMNVHYRATSILFRNGQYEIHFDNGAIVYSPTEPIIATGFDVTKNPLIQQLFSVRDGEVRLTDLDESTRYPNVFLIGATVRHDEAILCYIYKFRARFAVLTRTMMQREGLAVDPKVIDSYRDNQMYLDDYSCCEVDCSC
;
A
#
# COMPACT_ATOMS: atom_id res chain seq x y z
N MET A 1 14.74 -29.76 7.72
CA MET A 1 15.95 -29.00 8.11
C MET A 1 15.51 -27.54 8.14
N LYS A 2 15.93 -26.76 9.16
CA LYS A 2 15.68 -25.31 9.17
C LYS A 2 16.58 -24.68 8.10
N GLN A 3 16.00 -23.83 7.25
CA GLN A 3 16.75 -23.07 6.25
C GLN A 3 17.04 -21.69 6.83
N HIS A 4 18.33 -21.32 6.95
CA HIS A 4 18.74 -20.05 7.53
C HIS A 4 19.12 -19.06 6.44
N HIS A 5 18.67 -17.81 6.58
CA HIS A 5 19.11 -16.64 5.82
C HIS A 5 19.44 -15.52 6.79
N ARG A 6 20.42 -14.69 6.48
CA ARG A 6 20.68 -13.52 7.32
C ARG A 6 19.53 -12.54 7.33
N VAL A 7 18.88 -12.36 6.20
CA VAL A 7 17.72 -11.48 6.05
C VAL A 7 16.54 -12.24 5.45
N MET A 8 15.40 -12.16 6.12
CA MET A 8 14.11 -12.57 5.58
C MET A 8 13.20 -11.37 5.39
N ILE A 9 12.62 -11.25 4.20
CA ILE A 9 11.61 -10.23 3.88
C ILE A 9 10.26 -10.94 3.75
N ILE A 10 9.25 -10.49 4.48
CA ILE A 10 7.90 -11.08 4.47
C ILE A 10 6.99 -10.23 3.61
N GLY A 11 6.64 -10.74 2.44
CA GLY A 11 5.81 -10.10 1.41
C GLY A 11 6.61 -9.74 0.16
N ALA A 12 6.14 -10.16 -1.02
CA ALA A 12 6.74 -9.90 -2.33
C ALA A 12 5.96 -8.83 -3.12
N GLY A 13 5.47 -7.80 -2.44
CA GLY A 13 4.94 -6.58 -3.04
C GLY A 13 6.04 -5.59 -3.43
N ALA A 14 5.65 -4.36 -3.77
CA ALA A 14 6.56 -3.28 -4.15
C ALA A 14 7.66 -3.03 -3.10
N ALA A 15 7.29 -3.05 -1.81
CA ALA A 15 8.24 -2.83 -0.73
C ALA A 15 9.22 -3.99 -0.57
N GLY A 16 8.75 -5.24 -0.58
CA GLY A 16 9.61 -6.41 -0.37
C GLY A 16 10.57 -6.65 -1.52
N ILE A 17 10.10 -6.61 -2.76
CA ILE A 17 10.97 -6.77 -3.94
C ILE A 17 11.93 -5.57 -4.04
N GLY A 18 11.45 -4.33 -3.83
CA GLY A 18 12.32 -3.15 -3.87
C GLY A 18 13.42 -3.18 -2.80
N MET A 19 13.12 -3.66 -1.59
CA MET A 19 14.11 -3.84 -0.52
C MET A 19 15.15 -4.89 -0.89
N ALA A 20 14.73 -6.06 -1.41
CA ALA A 20 15.64 -7.13 -1.82
C ALA A 20 16.57 -6.68 -2.97
N VAL A 21 16.02 -5.96 -3.97
CA VAL A 21 16.81 -5.36 -5.06
C VAL A 21 17.82 -4.36 -4.52
N THR A 22 17.43 -3.55 -3.55
CA THR A 22 18.33 -2.56 -2.93
C THR A 22 19.47 -3.27 -2.18
N MET A 23 19.19 -4.33 -1.44
CA MET A 23 20.22 -5.14 -0.77
C MET A 23 21.20 -5.72 -1.78
N LYS A 24 20.73 -6.33 -2.85
CA LYS A 24 21.59 -6.84 -3.93
C LYS A 24 22.43 -5.74 -4.59
N THR A 25 21.86 -4.57 -4.83
CA THR A 25 22.57 -3.42 -5.40
C THR A 25 23.70 -2.93 -4.46
N LEU A 26 23.51 -3.05 -3.14
CA LEU A 26 24.55 -2.78 -2.14
C LEU A 26 25.47 -3.99 -1.88
N HIS A 27 25.43 -5.03 -2.71
CA HIS A 27 26.24 -6.25 -2.63
C HIS A 27 25.99 -7.10 -1.38
N PHE A 28 24.77 -7.08 -0.86
CA PHE A 28 24.32 -8.01 0.18
C PHE A 28 23.47 -9.12 -0.45
N GLU A 29 24.00 -10.37 -0.43
CA GLU A 29 23.44 -11.49 -1.19
C GLU A 29 22.54 -12.42 -0.37
N ASP A 30 22.74 -12.50 0.97
CA ASP A 30 22.02 -13.47 1.82
C ASP A 30 20.66 -12.90 2.27
N VAL A 31 19.78 -12.77 1.29
CA VAL A 31 18.39 -12.29 1.45
C VAL A 31 17.43 -13.24 0.75
N CYS A 32 16.35 -13.58 1.44
CA CYS A 32 15.24 -14.36 0.89
C CYS A 32 13.91 -13.64 1.14
N VAL A 33 13.04 -13.63 0.15
CA VAL A 33 11.70 -13.08 0.24
C VAL A 33 10.70 -14.23 0.36
N ILE A 34 9.81 -14.16 1.36
CA ILE A 34 8.70 -15.12 1.52
C ILE A 34 7.40 -14.42 1.14
N GLU A 35 6.57 -15.07 0.31
CA GLU A 35 5.29 -14.57 -0.16
C GLU A 35 4.21 -15.64 -0.03
N GLY A 36 3.07 -15.30 0.61
CA GLY A 36 1.96 -16.23 0.81
C GLY A 36 1.22 -16.62 -0.47
N GLY A 37 1.25 -15.77 -1.48
CA GLY A 37 0.69 -16.02 -2.80
C GLY A 37 1.78 -15.95 -3.88
N SER A 38 1.56 -15.12 -4.89
CA SER A 38 2.51 -14.86 -5.97
C SER A 38 3.11 -13.45 -5.85
N ILE A 39 4.21 -13.18 -6.55
CA ILE A 39 4.80 -11.83 -6.59
C ILE A 39 3.73 -10.81 -7.00
N GLY A 40 3.62 -9.73 -6.23
CA GLY A 40 2.63 -8.67 -6.48
C GLY A 40 1.18 -9.06 -6.17
N GLN A 41 0.93 -10.08 -5.35
CA GLN A 41 -0.42 -10.61 -5.08
C GLN A 41 -1.44 -9.54 -4.70
N SER A 42 -1.09 -8.58 -3.86
CA SER A 42 -2.00 -7.49 -3.47
C SER A 42 -2.47 -6.67 -4.68
N PHE A 43 -1.60 -6.44 -5.66
CA PHE A 43 -1.94 -5.73 -6.89
C PHE A 43 -2.85 -6.57 -7.80
N LYS A 44 -2.60 -7.87 -7.92
CA LYS A 44 -3.47 -8.81 -8.66
C LYS A 44 -4.88 -8.90 -8.09
N ASN A 45 -5.00 -8.63 -6.78
CA ASN A 45 -6.29 -8.62 -6.09
C ASN A 45 -7.02 -7.26 -6.19
N TRP A 46 -6.43 -6.25 -6.84
CA TRP A 46 -7.15 -5.00 -7.09
C TRP A 46 -8.36 -5.23 -7.99
N PRO A 47 -9.44 -4.45 -7.82
CA PRO A 47 -10.49 -4.40 -8.82
C PRO A 47 -9.91 -4.15 -10.21
N LYS A 48 -10.38 -4.83 -11.24
CA LYS A 48 -9.85 -4.72 -12.62
C LYS A 48 -9.88 -3.31 -13.20
N SER A 49 -10.80 -2.50 -12.69
CA SER A 49 -10.93 -1.08 -13.05
C SER A 49 -9.89 -0.18 -12.38
N THR A 50 -9.31 -0.60 -11.26
CA THR A 50 -8.37 0.21 -10.47
C THR A 50 -7.05 0.46 -11.21
N ARG A 51 -6.53 1.65 -11.06
CA ARG A 51 -5.26 2.09 -11.64
C ARG A 51 -4.40 2.76 -10.58
N THR A 52 -3.07 2.75 -10.80
CA THR A 52 -2.18 3.58 -9.99
C THR A 52 -2.58 5.05 -10.11
N ILE A 53 -2.72 5.74 -8.97
CA ILE A 53 -3.05 7.18 -8.95
C ILE A 53 -1.83 8.05 -9.24
N THR A 54 -0.63 7.52 -8.97
CA THR A 54 0.65 8.13 -9.32
C THR A 54 0.96 7.83 -10.77
N PRO A 55 1.26 8.83 -11.60
CA PRO A 55 1.63 8.60 -13.00
C PRO A 55 3.02 7.95 -13.10
N SER A 56 3.17 7.03 -14.03
CA SER A 56 4.45 6.48 -14.47
C SER A 56 4.93 7.22 -15.72
N PHE A 57 6.23 7.49 -15.83
CA PHE A 57 6.80 8.12 -17.00
C PHE A 57 8.24 7.67 -17.25
N THR A 58 8.64 7.68 -18.52
CA THR A 58 9.92 7.11 -18.98
C THR A 58 11.13 8.03 -18.79
N SER A 59 10.91 9.29 -18.43
CA SER A 59 11.98 10.27 -18.27
C SER A 59 12.31 10.50 -16.80
N ASN A 60 13.58 10.60 -16.48
CA ASN A 60 14.05 11.04 -15.17
C ASN A 60 13.96 12.57 -15.08
N GLY A 61 12.73 13.09 -15.01
CA GLY A 61 12.49 14.49 -14.73
C GLY A 61 12.81 14.82 -13.28
N PHE A 62 13.39 15.96 -13.01
CA PHE A 62 13.70 16.43 -11.66
C PHE A 62 14.72 15.57 -10.88
N GLY A 63 15.52 14.74 -11.55
CA GLY A 63 16.49 13.84 -10.90
C GLY A 63 15.86 12.69 -10.13
N MET A 64 14.63 12.30 -10.48
CA MET A 64 13.90 11.22 -9.84
C MET A 64 13.55 10.15 -10.90
N PRO A 65 13.76 8.84 -10.62
CA PRO A 65 13.24 7.76 -11.45
C PRO A 65 11.72 7.77 -11.50
N ASP A 66 11.14 7.00 -12.42
CA ASP A 66 9.70 6.77 -12.50
C ASP A 66 9.10 6.61 -11.09
N MET A 67 8.02 7.34 -10.79
CA MET A 67 7.45 7.42 -9.45
C MET A 67 6.93 6.06 -8.94
N ASN A 68 6.57 5.15 -9.84
CA ASN A 68 6.15 3.79 -9.50
C ASN A 68 7.27 2.75 -9.62
N ALA A 69 8.48 3.15 -10.03
CA ALA A 69 9.63 2.24 -10.04
C ALA A 69 10.11 1.91 -8.61
N ILE A 70 10.43 0.65 -8.35
CA ILE A 70 11.01 0.20 -7.07
C ILE A 70 12.53 0.19 -7.07
N ALA A 71 13.16 0.28 -8.25
CA ALA A 71 14.60 0.34 -8.44
C ALA A 71 14.95 1.48 -9.39
N LYS A 72 16.11 2.12 -9.16
CA LYS A 72 16.54 3.35 -9.86
C LYS A 72 16.70 3.20 -11.38
N ASP A 73 17.02 1.98 -11.83
CA ASP A 73 17.32 1.68 -13.24
C ASP A 73 16.14 1.02 -13.96
N THR A 74 14.93 1.09 -13.39
CA THR A 74 13.71 0.50 -13.93
C THR A 74 12.60 1.54 -14.12
N SER A 75 11.67 1.26 -15.03
CA SER A 75 10.48 2.08 -15.22
C SER A 75 9.32 1.21 -15.71
N PRO A 76 8.23 1.11 -14.94
CA PRO A 76 7.03 0.42 -15.40
C PRO A 76 6.46 1.06 -16.68
N ALA A 77 6.47 2.40 -16.80
CA ALA A 77 6.00 3.10 -18.01
C ALA A 77 6.80 2.73 -19.26
N PHE A 78 8.12 2.59 -19.14
CA PHE A 78 8.97 2.16 -20.25
C PHE A 78 8.70 0.71 -20.63
N THR A 79 8.48 -0.16 -19.64
CA THR A 79 8.27 -1.59 -19.86
C THR A 79 6.91 -1.88 -20.50
N PHE A 80 5.85 -1.21 -20.03
CA PHE A 80 4.46 -1.56 -20.39
C PHE A 80 3.74 -0.47 -21.21
N ASN A 81 4.36 0.70 -21.40
CA ASN A 81 3.78 1.85 -22.11
C ASN A 81 2.43 2.30 -21.52
N GLU A 82 2.31 2.25 -20.19
CA GLU A 82 1.16 2.71 -19.41
C GLU A 82 1.57 3.81 -18.44
N GLU A 83 0.81 4.90 -18.38
CA GLU A 83 1.01 5.99 -17.42
C GLU A 83 0.39 5.64 -16.06
N HIS A 84 -0.81 5.11 -16.06
CA HIS A 84 -1.55 4.65 -14.87
C HIS A 84 -1.77 3.14 -14.97
N LEU A 85 -0.90 2.38 -14.31
CA LEU A 85 -0.82 0.93 -14.43
C LEU A 85 -2.03 0.24 -13.79
N SER A 86 -2.48 -0.86 -14.42
CA SER A 86 -3.38 -1.81 -13.76
C SER A 86 -2.65 -2.57 -12.67
N GLY A 87 -3.41 -3.22 -11.78
CA GLY A 87 -2.81 -4.09 -10.76
C GLY A 87 -2.04 -5.24 -11.39
N ASP A 88 -2.60 -5.89 -12.41
CA ASP A 88 -1.94 -6.99 -13.12
C ASP A 88 -0.63 -6.54 -13.78
N THR A 89 -0.64 -5.40 -14.49
CA THR A 89 0.55 -4.83 -15.13
C THR A 89 1.63 -4.50 -14.11
N TYR A 90 1.23 -3.94 -12.95
CA TYR A 90 2.21 -3.63 -11.89
C TYR A 90 2.79 -4.88 -11.24
N ALA A 91 1.98 -5.92 -11.03
CA ALA A 91 2.46 -7.22 -10.54
C ALA A 91 3.43 -7.90 -11.53
N GLU A 92 3.18 -7.77 -12.83
CA GLU A 92 4.09 -8.24 -13.87
C GLU A 92 5.43 -7.46 -13.84
N TYR A 93 5.39 -6.12 -13.68
CA TYR A 93 6.58 -5.32 -13.47
C TYR A 93 7.43 -5.83 -12.30
N LEU A 94 6.80 -6.09 -11.14
CA LEU A 94 7.49 -6.63 -9.98
C LEU A 94 8.13 -8.00 -10.25
N THR A 95 7.45 -8.85 -11.01
CA THR A 95 7.96 -10.18 -11.40
C THR A 95 9.20 -10.04 -12.30
N VAL A 96 9.11 -9.20 -13.33
CA VAL A 96 10.24 -8.93 -14.24
C VAL A 96 11.46 -8.37 -13.49
N VAL A 97 11.22 -7.44 -12.55
CA VAL A 97 12.31 -6.88 -11.72
C VAL A 97 12.92 -7.95 -10.81
N ALA A 98 12.10 -8.78 -10.15
CA ALA A 98 12.61 -9.86 -9.29
C ALA A 98 13.46 -10.86 -10.07
N GLU A 99 13.04 -11.24 -11.27
CA GLU A 99 13.79 -12.12 -12.17
C GLU A 99 15.09 -11.46 -12.64
N HIS A 100 15.06 -10.20 -13.06
CA HIS A 100 16.22 -9.47 -13.56
C HIS A 100 17.34 -9.36 -12.51
N TYR A 101 16.98 -9.16 -11.24
CA TYR A 101 17.94 -9.06 -10.14
C TYR A 101 18.23 -10.41 -9.45
N ASP A 102 17.69 -11.51 -9.97
CA ASP A 102 17.85 -12.86 -9.39
C ASP A 102 17.50 -12.88 -7.89
N ILE A 103 16.31 -12.38 -7.54
CA ILE A 103 15.84 -12.36 -6.16
C ILE A 103 15.30 -13.74 -5.77
N ASP A 104 15.81 -14.31 -4.67
CA ASP A 104 15.25 -15.54 -4.09
C ASP A 104 13.88 -15.28 -3.47
N VAL A 105 12.82 -15.62 -4.19
CA VAL A 105 11.42 -15.46 -3.74
C VAL A 105 10.77 -16.83 -3.54
N ARG A 106 10.30 -17.08 -2.32
CA ARG A 106 9.53 -18.29 -1.94
C ARG A 106 8.05 -17.95 -1.98
N THR A 107 7.42 -18.17 -3.12
CA THR A 107 5.98 -18.01 -3.31
C THR A 107 5.19 -19.14 -2.66
N GLU A 108 3.85 -18.99 -2.54
CA GLU A 108 2.94 -19.96 -1.91
C GLU A 108 3.41 -20.39 -0.50
N THR A 109 4.10 -19.48 0.20
CA THR A 109 4.71 -19.73 1.50
C THR A 109 4.21 -18.68 2.50
N THR A 110 3.18 -19.01 3.24
CA THR A 110 2.57 -18.11 4.25
C THR A 110 3.36 -18.21 5.55
N VAL A 111 3.78 -17.06 6.09
CA VAL A 111 4.32 -16.97 7.45
C VAL A 111 3.16 -16.96 8.44
N GLU A 112 3.11 -17.94 9.31
CA GLU A 112 2.03 -18.13 10.29
C GLU A 112 2.39 -17.55 11.65
N ASP A 113 3.67 -17.63 12.03
CA ASP A 113 4.18 -17.20 13.34
C ASP A 113 5.68 -16.90 13.26
N VAL A 114 6.14 -15.96 14.08
CA VAL A 114 7.57 -15.60 14.19
C VAL A 114 7.97 -15.59 15.66
N GLN A 115 8.99 -16.36 16.01
CA GLN A 115 9.51 -16.45 17.37
C GLN A 115 10.98 -16.02 17.43
N PHE A 116 11.36 -15.36 18.51
CA PHE A 116 12.77 -15.04 18.78
C PHE A 116 13.35 -16.08 19.74
N VAL A 117 14.22 -16.95 19.22
CA VAL A 117 14.75 -18.11 19.94
C VAL A 117 16.27 -18.14 19.79
N ASP A 118 16.99 -18.20 20.90
CA ASP A 118 18.45 -18.34 20.94
C ASP A 118 19.22 -17.29 20.08
N GLY A 119 18.66 -16.07 19.99
CA GLY A 119 19.28 -14.95 19.29
C GLY A 119 18.96 -14.84 17.80
N VAL A 120 18.13 -15.73 17.26
CA VAL A 120 17.66 -15.69 15.86
C VAL A 120 16.13 -15.71 15.81
N TYR A 121 15.57 -15.24 14.72
CA TYR A 121 14.14 -15.34 14.44
C TYR A 121 13.83 -16.66 13.77
N GLU A 122 12.86 -17.38 14.29
CA GLU A 122 12.29 -18.59 13.70
C GLU A 122 10.92 -18.26 13.10
N LEU A 123 10.79 -18.44 11.79
CA LEU A 123 9.57 -18.21 11.03
C LEU A 123 8.90 -19.56 10.75
N ASN A 124 7.76 -19.81 11.38
CA ASN A 124 6.92 -20.95 11.06
C ASN A 124 6.08 -20.61 9.84
N THR A 125 6.19 -21.41 8.80
CA THR A 125 5.50 -21.17 7.53
C THR A 125 4.74 -22.41 7.06
N SER A 126 3.82 -22.22 6.12
CA SER A 126 3.08 -23.31 5.47
C SER A 126 3.98 -24.34 4.76
N GLN A 127 5.24 -24.00 4.46
CA GLN A 127 6.21 -24.85 3.74
C GLN A 127 7.38 -25.30 4.62
N GLY A 128 7.35 -25.02 5.92
CA GLY A 128 8.40 -25.42 6.85
C GLY A 128 8.92 -24.28 7.70
N ILE A 129 10.08 -24.46 8.30
CA ILE A 129 10.67 -23.51 9.23
C ILE A 129 11.88 -22.84 8.61
N TYR A 130 11.87 -21.51 8.61
CA TYR A 130 13.03 -20.68 8.25
C TYR A 130 13.57 -20.00 9.50
N THR A 131 14.84 -19.57 9.44
CA THR A 131 15.44 -18.76 10.49
C THR A 131 16.16 -17.55 9.90
N ALA A 132 16.19 -16.43 10.64
CA ALA A 132 16.83 -15.20 10.18
C ALA A 132 17.43 -14.39 11.34
N ASP A 133 18.46 -13.58 11.03
CA ASP A 133 19.02 -12.59 11.96
C ASP A 133 18.24 -11.27 11.89
N TYR A 134 17.68 -10.97 10.72
CA TYR A 134 16.91 -9.75 10.42
C TYR A 134 15.58 -10.08 9.73
N ILE A 135 14.52 -9.39 10.11
CA ILE A 135 13.20 -9.50 9.47
C ILE A 135 12.75 -8.12 8.96
N TYR A 136 12.32 -8.08 7.71
CA TYR A 136 11.63 -6.93 7.12
C TYR A 136 10.20 -7.32 6.81
N VAL A 137 9.24 -6.67 7.47
CA VAL A 137 7.80 -6.93 7.26
C VAL A 137 7.30 -5.98 6.18
N ALA A 138 6.95 -6.55 5.02
CA ALA A 138 6.53 -5.87 3.79
C ALA A 138 5.12 -6.30 3.35
N THR A 139 4.27 -6.70 4.29
CA THR A 139 2.96 -7.32 4.01
C THR A 139 1.89 -6.33 3.53
N GLY A 140 2.15 -5.02 3.61
CA GLY A 140 1.17 -3.99 3.28
C GLY A 140 -0.10 -4.06 4.17
N ASP A 141 -1.17 -3.43 3.70
CA ASP A 141 -2.46 -3.36 4.40
C ASP A 141 -3.65 -3.88 3.57
N PHE A 142 -3.49 -4.06 2.25
CA PHE A 142 -4.57 -4.40 1.33
C PHE A 142 -5.33 -5.70 1.71
N ALA A 143 -4.66 -6.64 2.34
CA ALA A 143 -5.28 -7.87 2.85
C ALA A 143 -6.12 -7.65 4.13
N PHE A 144 -6.12 -6.44 4.69
CA PHE A 144 -6.77 -6.10 5.95
C PHE A 144 -7.77 -4.95 5.76
N PRO A 145 -8.88 -5.19 5.06
CA PRO A 145 -9.90 -4.18 4.83
C PRO A 145 -10.49 -3.68 6.16
N ASN A 146 -10.71 -2.38 6.24
CA ASN A 146 -11.43 -1.79 7.35
C ASN A 146 -12.93 -1.89 7.08
N GLN A 147 -13.56 -2.99 7.52
CA GLN A 147 -14.99 -3.28 7.36
C GLN A 147 -15.69 -3.15 8.71
N PRO A 148 -16.18 -1.95 9.08
CA PRO A 148 -16.78 -1.72 10.41
C PRO A 148 -18.26 -2.09 10.50
N PHE A 149 -18.88 -2.63 9.45
CA PHE A 149 -20.30 -2.92 9.35
C PHE A 149 -20.55 -4.40 9.09
N ASP A 150 -21.72 -4.90 9.54
CA ASP A 150 -22.15 -6.30 9.31
C ASP A 150 -22.60 -6.55 7.86
N HIS A 151 -22.91 -5.50 7.11
CA HIS A 151 -23.32 -5.56 5.71
C HIS A 151 -22.56 -4.52 4.88
N GLY A 152 -22.49 -4.77 3.58
CA GLY A 152 -21.75 -3.98 2.60
C GLY A 152 -20.57 -4.74 2.04
N ILE A 153 -20.22 -4.46 0.81
CA ILE A 153 -19.08 -5.05 0.10
C ILE A 153 -17.91 -4.08 0.22
N HIS A 154 -16.79 -4.51 0.81
CA HIS A 154 -15.61 -3.67 0.82
C HIS A 154 -15.07 -3.46 -0.59
N TYR A 155 -14.50 -2.28 -0.85
CA TYR A 155 -13.92 -1.91 -2.16
C TYR A 155 -12.98 -2.99 -2.71
N SER A 156 -12.13 -3.59 -1.87
CA SER A 156 -11.17 -4.62 -2.25
C SER A 156 -11.78 -5.99 -2.56
N GLU A 157 -13.05 -6.20 -2.26
CA GLU A 157 -13.78 -7.46 -2.53
C GLU A 157 -14.50 -7.42 -3.88
N VAL A 158 -14.53 -6.27 -4.55
CA VAL A 158 -15.14 -6.12 -5.87
C VAL A 158 -14.11 -6.48 -6.94
N ASP A 159 -14.42 -7.49 -7.76
CA ASP A 159 -13.54 -7.89 -8.86
C ASP A 159 -13.52 -6.85 -9.99
N ASP A 160 -14.70 -6.36 -10.40
CA ASP A 160 -14.84 -5.36 -11.45
C ASP A 160 -16.08 -4.49 -11.21
N PHE A 161 -15.88 -3.20 -10.96
CA PHE A 161 -16.99 -2.24 -10.82
C PHE A 161 -17.83 -2.13 -12.07
N ASN A 162 -17.27 -2.41 -13.26
CA ASN A 162 -18.00 -2.40 -14.50
C ASN A 162 -18.94 -3.61 -14.67
N ALA A 163 -18.81 -4.65 -13.86
CA ALA A 163 -19.63 -5.84 -13.90
C ALA A 163 -20.72 -5.91 -12.80
N LEU A 164 -20.73 -4.95 -11.87
CA LEU A 164 -21.71 -4.96 -10.77
C LEU A 164 -23.13 -4.73 -11.29
N PRO A 165 -24.09 -5.61 -10.92
CA PRO A 165 -25.48 -5.45 -11.32
C PRO A 165 -26.16 -4.34 -10.52
N GLY A 166 -26.91 -3.48 -11.18
CA GLY A 166 -27.71 -2.43 -10.54
C GLY A 166 -27.66 -1.11 -11.30
N LYS A 167 -28.54 -0.19 -10.90
CA LYS A 167 -28.60 1.16 -11.47
C LYS A 167 -28.49 2.27 -10.41
N THR A 168 -28.50 1.89 -9.15
CA THR A 168 -28.38 2.83 -8.02
C THR A 168 -27.45 2.23 -7.01
N PHE A 169 -26.40 2.95 -6.66
CA PHE A 169 -25.38 2.50 -5.70
C PHE A 169 -25.16 3.52 -4.60
N THR A 170 -24.93 3.02 -3.41
CA THR A 170 -24.51 3.81 -2.26
C THR A 170 -23.10 3.45 -1.88
N ILE A 171 -22.23 4.46 -1.71
CA ILE A 171 -20.83 4.30 -1.33
C ILE A 171 -20.57 5.00 0.00
N ILE A 172 -19.91 4.32 0.92
CA ILE A 172 -19.49 4.87 2.22
C ILE A 172 -17.98 5.07 2.19
N GLY A 173 -17.57 6.35 2.17
CA GLY A 173 -16.16 6.77 2.09
C GLY A 173 -16.01 8.05 1.27
N GLY A 174 -14.85 8.71 1.35
CA GLY A 174 -14.65 10.02 0.72
C GLY A 174 -13.26 10.27 0.15
N ASN A 175 -12.46 9.20 -0.08
CA ASN A 175 -11.12 9.28 -0.66
C ASN A 175 -11.01 8.44 -1.94
N GLU A 176 -9.80 8.14 -2.39
CA GLU A 176 -9.47 7.54 -3.69
C GLU A 176 -10.37 6.35 -4.05
N SER A 177 -10.51 5.35 -3.16
CA SER A 177 -11.31 4.15 -3.43
C SER A 177 -12.80 4.47 -3.63
N ALA A 178 -13.34 5.43 -2.87
CA ALA A 178 -14.74 5.83 -2.99
C ALA A 178 -15.01 6.51 -4.33
N PHE A 179 -14.13 7.44 -4.74
CA PHE A 179 -14.27 8.13 -6.02
C PHE A 179 -13.96 7.22 -7.19
N ASP A 180 -13.00 6.29 -7.07
CA ASP A 180 -12.74 5.30 -8.11
C ASP A 180 -13.98 4.45 -8.39
N ALA A 181 -14.60 3.87 -7.35
CA ALA A 181 -15.85 3.13 -7.47
C ALA A 181 -16.98 3.97 -8.08
N ALA A 182 -17.18 5.21 -7.57
CA ALA A 182 -18.23 6.10 -8.03
C ALA A 182 -18.10 6.44 -9.51
N ILE A 183 -16.88 6.76 -9.97
CA ILE A 183 -16.60 7.10 -11.36
C ILE A 183 -16.92 5.92 -12.30
N HIS A 184 -16.48 4.71 -11.94
CA HIS A 184 -16.72 3.53 -12.77
C HIS A 184 -18.20 3.19 -12.87
N LEU A 185 -18.92 3.18 -11.76
CA LEU A 185 -20.36 2.91 -11.73
C LEU A 185 -21.17 3.97 -12.50
N ALA A 186 -20.87 5.25 -12.26
CA ALA A 186 -21.61 6.33 -12.90
C ALA A 186 -21.35 6.43 -14.40
N ARG A 187 -20.15 6.09 -14.89
CA ARG A 187 -19.83 6.00 -16.33
C ARG A 187 -20.65 4.94 -17.06
N GLN A 188 -21.19 3.96 -16.34
CA GLN A 188 -22.12 2.97 -16.88
C GLN A 188 -23.59 3.39 -16.81
N GLY A 189 -23.86 4.63 -16.44
CA GLY A 189 -25.20 5.18 -16.30
C GLY A 189 -25.91 4.80 -15.00
N ALA A 190 -25.17 4.38 -13.98
CA ALA A 190 -25.72 4.21 -12.64
C ALA A 190 -25.82 5.56 -11.90
N GLN A 191 -26.83 5.70 -11.07
CA GLN A 191 -26.92 6.78 -10.08
C GLN A 191 -26.11 6.40 -8.85
N VAL A 192 -25.20 7.25 -8.44
CA VAL A 192 -24.28 6.98 -7.32
C VAL A 192 -24.43 8.06 -6.25
N SER A 193 -24.73 7.65 -5.03
CA SER A 193 -24.72 8.53 -3.85
C SER A 193 -23.56 8.14 -2.94
N LEU A 194 -22.65 9.07 -2.73
CA LEU A 194 -21.47 8.92 -1.87
C LEU A 194 -21.72 9.63 -0.54
N TYR A 195 -21.48 8.94 0.57
CA TYR A 195 -21.64 9.46 1.94
C TYR A 195 -20.32 9.38 2.69
N THR A 196 -19.87 10.51 3.24
CA THR A 196 -18.60 10.59 3.93
C THR A 196 -18.64 11.56 5.11
N SER A 197 -17.84 11.25 6.16
CA SER A 197 -17.62 12.18 7.29
C SER A 197 -16.69 13.34 6.90
N SER A 198 -15.75 13.07 5.99
CA SER A 198 -14.80 14.04 5.45
C SER A 198 -14.37 13.56 4.06
N THR A 199 -13.84 14.42 3.25
CA THR A 199 -13.38 14.08 1.90
C THR A 199 -12.00 14.66 1.63
N GLY A 200 -11.14 13.89 0.96
CA GLY A 200 -9.88 14.40 0.41
C GLY A 200 -10.08 15.34 -0.79
N PHE A 201 -11.32 15.49 -1.28
CA PHE A 201 -11.63 16.34 -2.43
C PHE A 201 -11.32 17.82 -2.17
N ASP A 202 -11.68 18.33 -0.98
CA ASP A 202 -11.48 19.72 -0.58
C ASP A 202 -10.33 19.89 0.44
N ALA A 203 -9.44 18.88 0.55
CA ALA A 203 -8.33 18.95 1.48
C ALA A 203 -7.26 19.94 0.99
N ASP A 204 -6.84 20.85 1.88
CA ASP A 204 -5.85 21.90 1.60
C ASP A 204 -4.43 21.49 2.03
N GLU A 205 -4.28 20.32 2.66
CA GLU A 205 -3.00 19.81 3.13
C GLU A 205 -2.01 19.61 1.97
N ALA A 206 -0.76 19.91 2.20
CA ALA A 206 0.30 19.77 1.19
C ALA A 206 0.61 18.29 0.88
N ASP A 207 0.45 17.38 1.88
CA ASP A 207 0.74 15.95 1.69
C ASP A 207 -0.28 15.28 0.75
N PRO A 208 0.18 14.73 -0.39
CA PRO A 208 -0.70 14.05 -1.34
C PRO A 208 -1.35 12.76 -0.76
N SER A 209 -0.90 12.28 0.40
CA SER A 209 -1.50 11.13 1.08
C SER A 209 -2.87 11.46 1.68
N ILE A 210 -3.17 12.73 1.92
CA ILE A 210 -4.42 13.21 2.53
C ILE A 210 -5.40 13.71 1.47
N ARG A 211 -4.88 14.22 0.35
CA ARG A 211 -5.66 14.81 -0.74
C ARG A 211 -6.08 13.77 -1.77
N LEU A 212 -7.20 14.04 -2.44
CA LEU A 212 -7.58 13.30 -3.64
C LEU A 212 -6.59 13.61 -4.79
N SER A 213 -6.12 12.57 -5.49
CA SER A 213 -5.12 12.74 -6.55
C SER A 213 -5.63 13.58 -7.72
N PRO A 214 -4.75 14.33 -8.40
CA PRO A 214 -5.10 15.05 -9.63
C PRO A 214 -5.71 14.13 -10.71
N TYR A 215 -5.26 12.89 -10.77
CA TYR A 215 -5.77 11.88 -11.69
C TYR A 215 -7.25 11.55 -11.41
N THR A 216 -7.60 11.32 -10.16
CA THR A 216 -8.98 11.03 -9.77
C THR A 216 -9.87 12.27 -9.93
N HIS A 217 -9.37 13.47 -9.62
CA HIS A 217 -10.06 14.72 -9.91
C HIS A 217 -10.37 14.90 -11.41
N GLN A 218 -9.40 14.58 -12.27
CA GLN A 218 -9.60 14.66 -13.72
C GLN A 218 -10.67 13.67 -14.18
N ARG A 219 -10.57 12.41 -13.77
CA ARG A 219 -11.53 11.34 -14.11
C ARG A 219 -12.95 11.68 -13.67
N LEU A 220 -13.11 12.26 -12.46
CA LEU A 220 -14.40 12.71 -11.94
C LEU A 220 -14.98 13.83 -12.80
N ARG A 221 -14.18 14.87 -13.11
CA ARG A 221 -14.63 15.96 -14.00
C ARG A 221 -15.07 15.44 -15.36
N GLU A 222 -14.29 14.56 -15.97
CA GLU A 222 -14.63 13.95 -17.26
C GLU A 222 -15.92 13.14 -17.19
N ALA A 223 -16.11 12.34 -16.14
CA ALA A 223 -17.34 11.57 -15.94
C ALA A 223 -18.58 12.49 -15.83
N VAL A 224 -18.50 13.54 -15.01
CA VAL A 224 -19.59 14.52 -14.85
C VAL A 224 -19.88 15.27 -16.17
N GLN A 225 -18.85 15.67 -16.92
CA GLN A 225 -19.03 16.30 -18.24
C GLN A 225 -19.70 15.36 -19.26
N GLN A 226 -19.52 14.05 -19.11
CA GLN A 226 -20.17 13.02 -19.93
C GLN A 226 -21.59 12.65 -19.43
N GLY A 227 -22.07 13.30 -18.39
CA GLY A 227 -23.43 13.13 -17.85
C GLY A 227 -23.52 12.08 -16.72
N ALA A 228 -22.40 11.70 -16.09
CA ALA A 228 -22.44 10.82 -14.93
C ALA A 228 -23.14 11.50 -13.74
N GLU A 229 -24.03 10.77 -13.07
CA GLU A 229 -24.79 11.23 -11.92
C GLU A 229 -24.12 10.75 -10.62
N ILE A 230 -23.32 11.61 -10.00
CA ILE A 230 -22.66 11.35 -8.70
C ILE A 230 -23.10 12.43 -7.71
N GLU A 231 -23.80 12.01 -6.67
CA GLU A 231 -24.18 12.88 -5.55
C GLU A 231 -23.21 12.70 -4.39
N MET A 232 -22.65 13.81 -3.90
CA MET A 232 -21.75 13.83 -2.75
C MET A 232 -22.47 14.36 -1.51
N ASN A 233 -22.50 13.53 -0.45
CA ASN A 233 -23.10 13.87 0.83
C ASN A 233 -22.00 13.89 1.91
N VAL A 234 -21.52 15.08 2.28
CA VAL A 234 -20.50 15.29 3.31
C VAL A 234 -21.13 15.45 4.69
N HIS A 235 -20.33 15.22 5.74
CA HIS A 235 -20.79 15.24 7.15
C HIS A 235 -21.79 14.12 7.49
N TYR A 236 -21.61 12.97 6.84
CA TYR A 236 -22.33 11.73 7.10
C TYR A 236 -21.35 10.64 7.54
N ARG A 237 -21.30 10.35 8.83
CA ARG A 237 -20.54 9.20 9.35
C ARG A 237 -21.49 8.02 9.53
N ALA A 238 -21.36 7.00 8.71
CA ALA A 238 -22.15 5.79 8.87
C ALA A 238 -21.80 5.08 10.20
N THR A 239 -22.84 4.63 10.90
CA THR A 239 -22.71 3.96 12.21
C THR A 239 -23.16 2.50 12.17
N SER A 240 -24.10 2.16 11.29
CA SER A 240 -24.54 0.78 11.06
C SER A 240 -25.20 0.63 9.70
N ILE A 241 -25.17 -0.58 9.17
CA ILE A 241 -25.86 -0.98 7.95
C ILE A 241 -26.68 -2.24 8.29
N LEU A 242 -28.00 -2.18 8.04
CA LEU A 242 -28.92 -3.27 8.31
C LEU A 242 -29.62 -3.70 7.02
N PHE A 243 -29.88 -4.97 6.85
CA PHE A 243 -30.71 -5.46 5.74
C PHE A 243 -32.12 -5.76 6.24
N ARG A 244 -33.12 -5.01 5.77
CA ARG A 244 -34.51 -5.15 6.17
C ARG A 244 -35.45 -4.95 4.99
N ASN A 245 -36.53 -5.75 4.93
CA ASN A 245 -37.57 -5.62 3.92
C ASN A 245 -37.06 -5.60 2.47
N GLY A 246 -35.93 -6.31 2.20
CA GLY A 246 -35.36 -6.41 0.86
C GLY A 246 -34.50 -5.23 0.43
N GLN A 247 -34.12 -4.35 1.33
CA GLN A 247 -33.22 -3.22 1.09
C GLN A 247 -32.26 -3.00 2.26
N TYR A 248 -31.19 -2.22 2.03
CA TYR A 248 -30.21 -1.86 3.06
C TYR A 248 -30.59 -0.52 3.69
N GLU A 249 -30.62 -0.47 5.02
CA GLU A 249 -30.83 0.74 5.82
C GLU A 249 -29.45 1.17 6.37
N ILE A 250 -28.98 2.36 5.96
CA ILE A 250 -27.70 2.91 6.40
C ILE A 250 -28.00 4.01 7.42
N HIS A 251 -27.54 3.83 8.64
CA HIS A 251 -27.73 4.79 9.74
C HIS A 251 -26.48 5.65 9.90
N PHE A 252 -26.68 6.94 10.16
CA PHE A 252 -25.62 7.91 10.34
C PHE A 252 -25.65 8.54 11.74
N ASP A 253 -24.50 9.07 12.18
CA ASP A 253 -24.33 9.72 13.48
C ASP A 253 -25.18 10.98 13.66
N ASN A 254 -25.54 11.66 12.58
CA ASN A 254 -26.44 12.81 12.56
C ASN A 254 -27.94 12.43 12.66
N GLY A 255 -28.25 11.15 12.83
CA GLY A 255 -29.60 10.62 12.93
C GLY A 255 -30.32 10.37 11.59
N ALA A 256 -29.66 10.65 10.45
CA ALA A 256 -30.21 10.32 9.14
C ALA A 256 -30.23 8.82 8.89
N ILE A 257 -31.21 8.37 8.10
CA ILE A 257 -31.32 7.01 7.60
C ILE A 257 -31.48 7.09 6.09
N VAL A 258 -30.64 6.35 5.37
CA VAL A 258 -30.66 6.26 3.91
C VAL A 258 -30.94 4.81 3.51
N TYR A 259 -31.73 4.63 2.46
CA TYR A 259 -32.07 3.31 1.93
C TYR A 259 -31.36 3.07 0.61
N SER A 260 -30.71 1.91 0.49
CA SER A 260 -30.05 1.45 -0.73
C SER A 260 -30.70 0.17 -1.24
N PRO A 261 -31.10 0.10 -2.53
CA PRO A 261 -31.64 -1.12 -3.12
C PRO A 261 -30.54 -2.15 -3.44
N THR A 262 -29.30 -1.70 -3.56
CA THR A 262 -28.13 -2.55 -3.74
C THR A 262 -27.30 -2.59 -2.45
N GLU A 263 -26.47 -3.61 -2.31
CA GLU A 263 -25.54 -3.69 -1.20
C GLU A 263 -24.55 -2.51 -1.26
N PRO A 264 -24.40 -1.72 -0.15
CA PRO A 264 -23.51 -0.56 -0.15
C PRO A 264 -22.05 -0.95 -0.34
N ILE A 265 -21.30 -0.13 -1.08
CA ILE A 265 -19.86 -0.28 -1.23
C ILE A 265 -19.17 0.44 -0.09
N ILE A 266 -18.29 -0.27 0.61
CA ILE A 266 -17.55 0.23 1.76
C ILE A 266 -16.14 0.59 1.32
N ALA A 267 -15.84 1.88 1.32
CA ALA A 267 -14.54 2.45 0.91
C ALA A 267 -13.88 3.18 2.10
N THR A 268 -13.81 2.49 3.24
CA THR A 268 -13.32 3.01 4.52
C THR A 268 -11.84 2.69 4.78
N GLY A 269 -11.12 2.29 3.72
CA GLY A 269 -9.68 2.04 3.75
C GLY A 269 -9.30 0.70 4.36
N PHE A 270 -8.07 0.62 4.82
CA PHE A 270 -7.44 -0.60 5.32
C PHE A 270 -6.85 -0.38 6.71
N ASP A 271 -6.65 -1.45 7.45
CA ASP A 271 -6.15 -1.40 8.82
C ASP A 271 -5.02 -2.42 9.02
N VAL A 272 -3.78 -1.97 8.85
CA VAL A 272 -2.58 -2.80 9.04
C VAL A 272 -2.49 -3.39 10.45
N THR A 273 -3.11 -2.77 11.44
CA THR A 273 -3.08 -3.26 12.82
C THR A 273 -3.87 -4.55 13.03
N LYS A 274 -4.72 -4.93 12.06
CA LYS A 274 -5.41 -6.23 12.04
C LYS A 274 -4.49 -7.38 11.58
N ASN A 275 -3.32 -7.08 11.02
CA ASN A 275 -2.36 -8.10 10.63
C ASN A 275 -1.77 -8.80 11.87
N PRO A 276 -1.91 -10.14 12.02
CA PRO A 276 -1.38 -10.88 13.16
C PRO A 276 0.13 -10.71 13.36
N LEU A 277 0.92 -10.63 12.28
CA LEU A 277 2.36 -10.40 12.36
C LEU A 277 2.69 -9.01 12.90
N ILE A 278 1.91 -7.99 12.53
CA ILE A 278 2.07 -6.65 13.08
C ILE A 278 1.77 -6.66 14.58
N GLN A 279 0.67 -7.28 15.01
CA GLN A 279 0.32 -7.39 16.44
C GLN A 279 1.38 -8.14 17.24
N GLN A 280 1.99 -9.16 16.64
CA GLN A 280 3.03 -9.96 17.26
C GLN A 280 4.35 -9.21 17.37
N LEU A 281 4.81 -8.61 16.29
CA LEU A 281 6.17 -8.09 16.15
C LEU A 281 6.33 -6.62 16.52
N PHE A 282 5.25 -5.85 16.54
CA PHE A 282 5.30 -4.40 16.78
C PHE A 282 4.40 -3.97 17.93
N SER A 283 4.71 -2.85 18.54
CA SER A 283 3.80 -2.16 19.45
C SER A 283 2.76 -1.38 18.65
N VAL A 284 1.48 -1.58 18.97
CA VAL A 284 0.38 -0.81 18.39
C VAL A 284 -0.22 0.08 19.48
N ARG A 285 -0.36 1.38 19.22
CA ARG A 285 -1.01 2.32 20.13
C ARG A 285 -1.82 3.32 19.32
N ASP A 286 -3.05 3.56 19.75
CA ASP A 286 -3.99 4.52 19.13
C ASP A 286 -4.25 4.23 17.63
N GLY A 287 -4.24 2.94 17.23
CA GLY A 287 -4.45 2.51 15.85
C GLY A 287 -3.19 2.64 14.96
N GLU A 288 -2.03 2.94 15.52
CA GLU A 288 -0.78 3.11 14.78
C GLU A 288 0.31 2.16 15.26
N VAL A 289 1.16 1.74 14.33
CA VAL A 289 2.35 0.94 14.61
C VAL A 289 3.46 1.88 15.11
N ARG A 290 4.01 1.61 16.29
CA ARG A 290 5.10 2.41 16.87
C ARG A 290 6.45 1.88 16.44
N LEU A 291 7.22 2.73 15.80
CA LEU A 291 8.53 2.45 15.24
C LEU A 291 9.61 3.34 15.87
N THR A 292 10.85 2.93 15.73
CA THR A 292 12.01 3.82 15.91
C THR A 292 12.20 4.67 14.64
N ASP A 293 13.05 5.70 14.69
CA ASP A 293 13.38 6.56 13.52
C ASP A 293 13.97 5.77 12.33
N LEU A 294 14.39 4.53 12.57
CA LEU A 294 14.88 3.60 11.56
C LEU A 294 13.83 2.55 11.14
N ASP A 295 12.55 2.84 11.30
CA ASP A 295 11.45 1.95 10.94
C ASP A 295 11.51 0.58 11.65
N GLU A 296 12.27 0.48 12.74
CA GLU A 296 12.49 -0.75 13.51
C GLU A 296 11.42 -0.89 14.62
N SER A 297 11.06 -2.13 14.91
CA SER A 297 10.17 -2.45 16.02
C SER A 297 10.71 -1.95 17.35
N THR A 298 9.84 -1.36 18.17
CA THR A 298 10.18 -0.98 19.56
C THR A 298 10.14 -2.17 20.52
N ARG A 299 9.76 -3.38 20.05
CA ARG A 299 9.66 -4.61 20.84
C ARG A 299 10.79 -5.60 20.58
N TYR A 300 11.21 -5.72 19.32
CA TYR A 300 12.15 -6.73 18.87
C TYR A 300 13.27 -6.08 18.06
N PRO A 301 14.54 -6.34 18.38
CA PRO A 301 15.67 -5.83 17.61
C PRO A 301 15.71 -6.45 16.22
N ASN A 302 16.22 -5.74 15.22
CA ASN A 302 16.38 -6.24 13.84
C ASN A 302 15.07 -6.64 13.13
N VAL A 303 13.93 -6.15 13.61
CA VAL A 303 12.63 -6.32 12.96
C VAL A 303 12.17 -4.96 12.45
N PHE A 304 12.00 -4.83 11.14
CA PHE A 304 11.68 -3.56 10.47
C PHE A 304 10.32 -3.64 9.79
N LEU A 305 9.56 -2.55 9.83
CA LEU A 305 8.39 -2.38 8.98
C LEU A 305 8.80 -1.58 7.74
N ILE A 306 8.40 -2.03 6.55
CA ILE A 306 8.70 -1.33 5.31
C ILE A 306 7.47 -1.20 4.41
N GLY A 307 7.44 -0.16 3.58
CA GLY A 307 6.37 0.06 2.61
C GLY A 307 5.35 1.10 3.04
N ALA A 308 4.18 1.03 2.43
CA ALA A 308 3.13 2.04 2.49
C ALA A 308 2.52 2.28 3.90
N THR A 309 2.76 1.38 4.83
CA THR A 309 2.22 1.42 6.19
C THR A 309 3.14 2.09 7.21
N VAL A 310 4.35 2.48 6.80
CA VAL A 310 5.30 3.21 7.65
C VAL A 310 4.81 4.64 7.85
N ARG A 311 4.77 5.07 9.12
CA ARG A 311 4.39 6.42 9.55
C ARG A 311 5.32 6.89 10.66
N HIS A 312 5.72 8.16 10.58
CA HIS A 312 6.46 8.86 11.62
C HIS A 312 5.85 10.25 11.82
N ASP A 313 5.15 10.45 12.92
CA ASP A 313 4.39 11.66 13.21
C ASP A 313 3.52 12.07 12.00
N GLU A 314 3.86 13.16 11.32
CA GLU A 314 3.14 13.64 10.13
C GLU A 314 3.64 13.03 8.81
N ALA A 315 4.78 12.33 8.81
CA ALA A 315 5.32 11.71 7.60
C ALA A 315 4.60 10.40 7.27
N ILE A 316 3.88 10.39 6.16
CA ILE A 316 3.12 9.24 5.65
C ILE A 316 3.82 8.69 4.40
N LEU A 317 4.34 7.46 4.46
CA LEU A 317 5.08 6.85 3.36
C LEU A 317 4.20 6.02 2.41
N CYS A 318 2.95 6.37 2.20
CA CYS A 318 1.96 5.55 1.47
C CYS A 318 2.19 5.43 -0.04
N TYR A 319 3.07 6.22 -0.64
CA TYR A 319 3.41 6.15 -2.06
C TYR A 319 4.72 5.41 -2.31
N ILE A 320 4.83 4.73 -3.45
CA ILE A 320 6.03 3.97 -3.85
C ILE A 320 7.27 4.87 -3.85
N TYR A 321 7.18 6.06 -4.45
CA TYR A 321 8.30 7.01 -4.48
C TYR A 321 8.70 7.55 -3.09
N LYS A 322 7.78 7.52 -2.11
CA LYS A 322 8.09 7.88 -0.71
C LYS A 322 8.80 6.73 0.01
N PHE A 323 8.17 5.55 0.12
CA PHE A 323 8.73 4.47 0.92
C PHE A 323 9.99 3.84 0.32
N ARG A 324 10.17 3.82 -1.00
CA ARG A 324 11.39 3.28 -1.62
C ARG A 324 12.65 4.04 -1.20
N ALA A 325 12.52 5.30 -0.82
CA ALA A 325 13.64 6.11 -0.35
C ALA A 325 14.23 5.65 0.99
N ARG A 326 13.51 4.81 1.74
CA ARG A 326 14.00 4.20 2.97
C ARG A 326 14.86 2.95 2.74
N PHE A 327 14.74 2.27 1.62
CA PHE A 327 15.39 0.97 1.41
C PHE A 327 16.92 1.02 1.55
N ALA A 328 17.56 1.98 0.91
CA ALA A 328 19.02 2.12 0.99
C ALA A 328 19.51 2.57 2.37
N VAL A 329 18.71 3.36 3.09
CA VAL A 329 18.98 3.76 4.48
C VAL A 329 18.98 2.54 5.40
N LEU A 330 17.92 1.73 5.33
CA LEU A 330 17.76 0.55 6.18
C LEU A 330 18.78 -0.54 5.84
N THR A 331 19.06 -0.76 4.55
CA THR A 331 20.11 -1.69 4.12
C THR A 331 21.49 -1.26 4.64
N ARG A 332 21.83 0.02 4.47
CA ARG A 332 23.10 0.56 4.99
C ARG A 332 23.19 0.39 6.50
N THR A 333 22.13 0.69 7.23
CA THR A 333 22.07 0.54 8.69
C THR A 333 22.32 -0.91 9.12
N MET A 334 21.66 -1.86 8.48
CA MET A 334 21.85 -3.28 8.72
C MET A 334 23.31 -3.70 8.44
N MET A 335 23.86 -3.36 7.27
CA MET A 335 25.23 -3.69 6.91
C MET A 335 26.26 -3.10 7.89
N GLN A 336 26.03 -1.87 8.38
CA GLN A 336 26.89 -1.24 9.39
C GLN A 336 26.84 -1.96 10.73
N ARG A 337 25.68 -2.43 11.18
CA ARG A 337 25.52 -3.26 12.38
C ARG A 337 26.32 -4.54 12.29
N GLU A 338 26.39 -5.11 11.07
CA GLU A 338 27.16 -6.33 10.78
C GLU A 338 28.65 -6.10 10.50
N GLY A 339 29.12 -4.85 10.58
CA GLY A 339 30.50 -4.49 10.27
C GLY A 339 30.87 -4.68 8.79
N LEU A 340 29.87 -4.73 7.90
CA LEU A 340 30.07 -4.87 6.46
C LEU A 340 30.35 -3.51 5.82
N ALA A 341 31.26 -3.52 4.83
CA ALA A 341 31.56 -2.31 4.07
C ALA A 341 30.42 -1.94 3.13
N VAL A 342 30.08 -0.67 3.07
CA VAL A 342 29.10 -0.11 2.12
C VAL A 342 29.86 0.80 1.17
N ASP A 343 29.73 0.61 -0.16
CA ASP A 343 30.35 1.48 -1.15
C ASP A 343 29.67 2.88 -1.11
N PRO A 344 30.40 3.96 -0.73
CA PRO A 344 29.84 5.30 -0.70
C PRO A 344 29.26 5.75 -2.05
N LYS A 345 29.83 5.31 -3.17
CA LYS A 345 29.36 5.67 -4.52
C LYS A 345 27.99 5.11 -4.82
N VAL A 346 27.66 3.92 -4.30
CA VAL A 346 26.32 3.34 -4.46
C VAL A 346 25.32 4.17 -3.66
N ILE A 347 25.66 4.55 -2.42
CA ILE A 347 24.81 5.43 -1.59
C ILE A 347 24.61 6.80 -2.26
N ASP A 348 25.65 7.41 -2.77
CA ASP A 348 25.57 8.68 -3.48
C ASP A 348 24.66 8.56 -4.72
N SER A 349 24.70 7.44 -5.45
CA SER A 349 23.78 7.18 -6.55
C SER A 349 22.31 7.10 -6.10
N TYR A 350 22.01 6.58 -4.91
CA TYR A 350 20.65 6.61 -4.36
C TYR A 350 20.22 8.04 -3.99
N ARG A 351 21.12 8.83 -3.41
CA ARG A 351 20.87 10.27 -3.11
C ARG A 351 20.61 11.09 -4.37
N ASP A 352 21.46 10.91 -5.40
CA ASP A 352 21.33 11.61 -6.69
C ASP A 352 20.00 11.30 -7.38
N ASN A 353 19.43 10.13 -7.13
CA ASN A 353 18.13 9.71 -7.65
C ASN A 353 16.96 9.96 -6.67
N GLN A 354 17.15 10.72 -5.59
CA GLN A 354 16.12 10.99 -4.57
C GLN A 354 15.49 9.71 -3.98
N MET A 355 16.30 8.66 -3.85
CA MET A 355 15.91 7.38 -3.26
C MET A 355 16.65 7.12 -1.93
N TYR A 356 17.00 8.17 -1.20
CA TYR A 356 17.68 8.09 0.09
C TYR A 356 17.13 9.12 1.06
N LEU A 357 16.25 8.68 1.94
CA LEU A 357 15.64 9.51 2.98
C LEU A 357 16.12 9.03 4.34
N ASP A 358 17.15 9.68 4.89
CA ASP A 358 17.79 9.30 6.15
C ASP A 358 17.19 9.99 7.38
N ASP A 359 16.47 11.09 7.20
CA ASP A 359 15.67 11.73 8.22
C ASP A 359 14.35 12.27 7.66
N TYR A 360 13.43 12.65 8.52
CA TYR A 360 12.11 13.16 8.16
C TYR A 360 11.97 14.68 8.27
N SER A 361 13.06 15.39 8.52
CA SER A 361 13.05 16.85 8.73
C SER A 361 12.51 17.63 7.52
N CYS A 362 12.69 17.07 6.31
CA CYS A 362 12.11 17.68 5.10
C CYS A 362 10.59 17.51 5.00
N CYS A 363 9.99 16.62 5.79
CA CYS A 363 8.54 16.40 5.82
C CYS A 363 7.81 17.34 6.79
N GLU A 364 8.57 18.02 7.67
CA GLU A 364 8.05 19.01 8.63
C GLU A 364 7.94 20.43 8.02
N VAL A 365 8.38 20.60 6.79
CA VAL A 365 8.36 21.91 6.12
C VAL A 365 6.92 22.21 5.69
N ASP A 366 6.31 23.14 6.39
CA ASP A 366 5.08 23.81 5.98
C ASP A 366 5.39 24.58 4.68
N CYS A 367 5.18 23.94 3.54
CA CYS A 367 5.32 24.57 2.25
C CYS A 367 4.14 25.53 2.01
N SER A 368 4.12 26.62 2.76
CA SER A 368 3.29 27.78 2.44
C SER A 368 3.94 28.52 1.25
N CYS A 369 3.61 28.11 0.05
CA CYS A 369 3.86 28.85 -1.17
C CYS A 369 2.66 29.68 -1.55
#